data_9eb8c8c23b8142feb800c77d4b2d343d
#
_entry.id   9eb8c8c23b8142feb800c77d4b2d343d
#
_cell.length_a   1.000
_cell.length_b   1.000
_cell.length_c   1.000
_cell.angle_alpha   90.00
_cell.angle_beta   90.00
_cell.angle_gamma   90.00
#
_symmetry.space_group_name_H-M   'P 1'
#
loop_
_entity.id
_entity.type
_entity.pdbx_description
1 polymer ?
#
loop_
_entity_poly.entity_id
_entity_poly.type
_entity_poly.pdbx_seq_one_letter_code
_entity_poly.pdbx_strand_id
1 'polypeptide(L)'
;MSYNEKNFYGDEQDAWGNISPLASKAGATWKNITDEWDRNKITFKDGSILICDGELGLAEAFADYATEQQRCHWHIKRDLYHMMYQAGGRYKDSKPIQDALAGVLAIELPQDDFQKVSEQEKSDIEERMEKAEFAIDKLVGYFDGCGYTTAATYIRRAKMGMFGYIRRWLKWGLISPRAFSMVERVMRELGRRLKKTAYGWSGKGATKIARIILKRFTNAKAWEGYWQEKMNCVGNVVVNIGNYKCFSQNLGQ
;
A
#
# COMPACT_ATOMS: atom_id res chain seq x y z
N MET A 1 -2.15 6.62 0.87
CA MET A 1 -3.13 5.96 -0.03
C MET A 1 -3.84 4.90 0.75
N SER A 2 -5.12 4.96 0.85
CA SER A 2 -5.94 3.94 1.47
C SER A 2 -6.64 3.12 0.39
N TYR A 3 -6.90 1.89 0.69
CA TYR A 3 -7.51 0.91 -0.16
C TYR A 3 -8.95 0.65 0.30
N ASN A 4 -9.91 0.69 -0.61
CA ASN A 4 -11.30 0.40 -0.30
C ASN A 4 -11.63 -1.03 -0.73
N GLU A 5 -11.94 -1.90 0.24
CA GLU A 5 -12.23 -3.32 0.03
C GLU A 5 -13.57 -3.62 -0.65
N LYS A 6 -14.39 -2.63 -0.95
CA LYS A 6 -15.70 -2.88 -1.60
C LYS A 6 -15.63 -3.76 -2.85
N ASN A 7 -14.45 -3.91 -3.43
CA ASN A 7 -14.24 -4.60 -4.69
C ASN A 7 -13.40 -5.90 -4.59
N PHE A 8 -13.10 -6.40 -3.38
CA PHE A 8 -12.41 -7.68 -3.23
C PHE A 8 -13.33 -8.90 -3.46
N TYR A 9 -14.66 -8.70 -3.51
CA TYR A 9 -15.67 -9.74 -3.62
C TYR A 9 -16.57 -9.60 -4.86
N GLY A 10 -16.06 -9.09 -5.94
CA GLY A 10 -16.80 -9.00 -7.19
C GLY A 10 -16.08 -9.76 -8.28
N ASP A 11 -16.66 -10.88 -8.71
CA ASP A 11 -16.29 -11.73 -9.86
C ASP A 11 -14.82 -12.16 -9.98
N GLU A 12 -14.62 -13.44 -10.29
CA GLU A 12 -13.34 -14.15 -10.48
C GLU A 12 -12.37 -13.52 -11.50
N GLN A 13 -12.70 -12.39 -12.09
CA GLN A 13 -11.86 -11.67 -13.06
C GLN A 13 -11.07 -10.50 -12.49
N ASP A 14 -11.31 -10.09 -11.25
CA ASP A 14 -10.63 -8.96 -10.62
C ASP A 14 -9.84 -9.39 -9.36
N ALA A 15 -8.90 -10.31 -9.52
CA ALA A 15 -7.94 -10.69 -8.46
C ALA A 15 -7.12 -9.50 -7.92
N TRP A 16 -7.29 -8.31 -8.47
CA TRP A 16 -6.57 -7.09 -8.15
C TRP A 16 -7.44 -5.95 -7.65
N GLY A 17 -8.62 -6.19 -7.16
CA GLY A 17 -9.57 -5.23 -6.59
C GLY A 17 -9.38 -3.77 -7.07
N ASN A 18 -10.43 -3.07 -7.37
CA ASN A 18 -10.33 -1.68 -7.81
C ASN A 18 -9.64 -0.81 -6.77
N ILE A 19 -8.56 -0.13 -7.16
CA ILE A 19 -7.88 0.85 -6.32
C ILE A 19 -8.63 2.17 -6.43
N SER A 20 -9.22 2.61 -5.32
CA SER A 20 -9.77 3.95 -5.20
C SER A 20 -8.85 4.82 -4.35
N PRO A 21 -8.17 5.81 -4.93
CA PRO A 21 -7.44 6.78 -4.14
C PRO A 21 -8.42 7.65 -3.37
N LEU A 22 -8.47 7.49 -2.04
CA LEU A 22 -9.39 8.20 -1.16
C LEU A 22 -8.88 9.60 -0.79
N ALA A 23 -7.57 9.82 -0.80
CA ALA A 23 -6.99 11.12 -0.55
C ALA A 23 -5.66 11.30 -1.29
N SER A 24 -5.45 12.52 -1.80
CA SER A 24 -4.20 12.92 -2.42
C SER A 24 -3.98 14.42 -2.20
N LYS A 25 -3.14 14.76 -1.24
CA LYS A 25 -2.79 16.15 -0.94
C LYS A 25 -1.31 16.25 -0.58
N ALA A 26 -0.57 17.05 -1.33
CA ALA A 26 0.82 17.32 -1.04
C ALA A 26 0.97 18.11 0.26
N GLY A 27 1.85 17.66 1.16
CA GLY A 27 2.11 18.32 2.45
C GLY A 27 1.01 18.13 3.51
N ALA A 28 0.04 17.24 3.28
CA ALA A 28 -0.93 16.90 4.31
C ALA A 28 -0.33 15.96 5.37
N THR A 29 -0.73 16.16 6.62
CA THR A 29 -0.50 15.19 7.69
C THR A 29 -1.55 14.08 7.63
N TRP A 30 -1.29 12.93 8.30
CA TRP A 30 -2.27 11.85 8.41
C TRP A 30 -3.57 12.35 9.03
N LYS A 31 -3.49 13.20 10.06
CA LYS A 31 -4.66 13.83 10.68
C LYS A 31 -5.48 14.65 9.68
N ASN A 32 -4.86 15.40 8.78
CA ASN A 32 -5.60 16.14 7.77
C ASN A 32 -6.40 15.23 6.82
N ILE A 33 -5.89 14.01 6.58
CA ILE A 33 -6.56 13.01 5.75
C ILE A 33 -7.75 12.43 6.50
N THR A 34 -7.56 12.04 7.76
CA THR A 34 -8.65 11.48 8.57
C THR A 34 -9.75 12.52 8.86
N ASP A 35 -9.39 13.77 9.15
CA ASP A 35 -10.36 14.87 9.30
C ASP A 35 -11.19 15.11 8.01
N GLU A 36 -10.58 14.87 6.83
CA GLU A 36 -11.30 14.93 5.54
C GLU A 36 -12.23 13.72 5.36
N TRP A 37 -11.82 12.54 5.81
CA TRP A 37 -12.67 11.35 5.78
C TRP A 37 -13.87 11.48 6.70
N ASP A 38 -13.68 11.99 7.91
CA ASP A 38 -14.77 12.25 8.87
C ASP A 38 -15.79 13.25 8.30
N ARG A 39 -15.32 14.36 7.74
CA ARG A 39 -16.18 15.34 7.08
C ARG A 39 -16.99 14.77 5.91
N ASN A 40 -16.39 13.84 5.17
CA ASN A 40 -17.03 13.17 4.04
C ASN A 40 -17.79 11.90 4.46
N LYS A 41 -17.85 11.58 5.76
CA LYS A 41 -18.52 10.40 6.31
C LYS A 41 -18.05 9.10 5.64
N ILE A 42 -16.74 8.99 5.38
CA ILE A 42 -16.15 7.79 4.83
C ILE A 42 -16.07 6.75 5.94
N THR A 43 -16.72 5.63 5.73
CA THR A 43 -16.72 4.48 6.66
C THR A 43 -16.17 3.23 5.98
N PHE A 44 -15.58 2.36 6.75
CA PHE A 44 -15.06 1.08 6.31
C PHE A 44 -15.86 -0.05 6.95
N LYS A 45 -15.94 -1.17 6.25
CA LYS A 45 -16.61 -2.36 6.78
C LYS A 45 -15.77 -3.02 7.87
N ASP A 46 -16.45 -3.79 8.72
CA ASP A 46 -15.78 -4.68 9.65
C ASP A 46 -14.86 -5.64 8.90
N GLY A 47 -13.72 -5.93 9.50
CA GLY A 47 -12.67 -6.70 8.84
C GLY A 47 -11.77 -5.90 7.90
N SER A 48 -11.90 -4.57 7.83
CA SER A 48 -10.94 -3.72 7.10
C SER A 48 -9.55 -3.81 7.70
N ILE A 49 -8.53 -3.81 6.85
CA ILE A 49 -7.12 -3.89 7.26
C ILE A 49 -6.33 -2.70 6.72
N LEU A 50 -5.56 -2.08 7.59
CA LEU A 50 -4.59 -1.07 7.21
C LEU A 50 -3.26 -1.75 6.86
N ILE A 51 -2.84 -1.67 5.60
CA ILE A 51 -1.51 -2.14 5.19
C ILE A 51 -0.59 -0.93 5.03
N CYS A 52 0.51 -0.91 5.78
CA CYS A 52 1.42 0.23 5.80
C CYS A 52 2.90 -0.19 5.84
N ASP A 53 3.77 0.74 5.47
CA ASP A 53 5.23 0.58 5.58
C ASP A 53 5.75 0.84 6.99
N GLY A 54 4.92 1.43 7.86
CA GLY A 54 5.19 1.72 9.26
C GLY A 54 5.74 3.11 9.52
N GLU A 55 5.39 4.05 8.67
CA GLU A 55 5.58 5.47 8.99
C GLU A 55 4.94 5.81 10.34
N LEU A 56 5.66 6.60 11.14
CA LEU A 56 5.22 6.98 12.48
C LEU A 56 3.92 7.79 12.42
N GLY A 57 3.01 7.50 13.33
CA GLY A 57 1.72 8.18 13.44
C GLY A 57 0.67 7.69 12.43
N LEU A 58 1.04 6.83 11.47
CA LEU A 58 0.08 6.34 10.47
C LEU A 58 -0.90 5.35 11.09
N ALA A 59 -0.40 4.40 11.87
CA ALA A 59 -1.25 3.40 12.53
C ALA A 59 -2.24 4.05 13.49
N GLU A 60 -1.75 4.98 14.29
CA GLU A 60 -2.56 5.73 15.26
C GLU A 60 -3.62 6.60 14.57
N ALA A 61 -3.25 7.27 13.48
CA ALA A 61 -4.18 8.12 12.75
C ALA A 61 -5.34 7.34 12.10
N PHE A 62 -5.12 6.09 11.74
CA PHE A 62 -6.11 5.24 11.07
C PHE A 62 -6.69 4.13 11.96
N ALA A 63 -6.46 4.16 13.27
CA ALA A 63 -6.93 3.15 14.20
C ALA A 63 -8.47 2.99 14.19
N ASP A 64 -9.20 4.09 14.00
CA ASP A 64 -10.68 4.08 13.97
C ASP A 64 -11.25 3.62 12.62
N TYR A 65 -10.40 3.44 11.60
CA TYR A 65 -10.84 3.09 10.23
C TYR A 65 -10.50 1.65 9.83
N ALA A 66 -9.67 0.97 10.60
CA ALA A 66 -9.28 -0.41 10.30
C ALA A 66 -9.30 -1.27 11.56
N THR A 67 -9.89 -2.45 11.45
CA THR A 67 -9.95 -3.40 12.56
C THR A 67 -8.64 -4.12 12.80
N GLU A 68 -7.81 -4.21 11.78
CA GLU A 68 -6.49 -4.86 11.83
C GLU A 68 -5.44 -4.01 11.13
N GLN A 69 -4.18 -4.17 11.57
CA GLN A 69 -3.03 -3.54 10.95
C GLN A 69 -2.06 -4.59 10.43
N GLN A 70 -1.61 -4.41 9.19
CA GLN A 70 -0.56 -5.22 8.55
C GLN A 70 0.63 -4.34 8.20
N ARG A 71 1.80 -4.68 8.73
CA ARG A 71 3.08 -4.12 8.31
C ARG A 71 3.52 -4.80 7.01
N CYS A 72 3.85 -4.03 5.99
CA CYS A 72 4.32 -4.56 4.73
C CYS A 72 5.60 -5.39 4.91
N HIS A 73 5.56 -6.68 4.65
CA HIS A 73 6.69 -7.60 4.87
C HIS A 73 7.91 -7.23 4.00
N TRP A 74 7.70 -6.64 2.83
CA TRP A 74 8.80 -6.17 2.01
C TRP A 74 9.55 -5.02 2.66
N HIS A 75 8.81 -4.02 3.21
CA HIS A 75 9.39 -2.89 3.91
C HIS A 75 10.10 -3.32 5.21
N ILE A 76 9.54 -4.25 5.96
CA ILE A 76 10.20 -4.77 7.18
C ILE A 76 11.60 -5.28 6.87
N LYS A 77 11.74 -6.12 5.84
CA LYS A 77 13.04 -6.67 5.45
C LYS A 77 14.01 -5.63 4.93
N ARG A 78 13.53 -4.73 4.07
CA ARG A 78 14.33 -3.63 3.52
C ARG A 78 14.85 -2.69 4.62
N ASP A 79 13.96 -2.27 5.49
CA ASP A 79 14.28 -1.25 6.48
C ASP A 79 15.12 -1.82 7.62
N LEU A 80 14.96 -3.11 7.95
CA LEU A 80 15.86 -3.78 8.90
C LEU A 80 17.32 -3.67 8.47
N TYR A 81 17.63 -3.83 7.18
CA TYR A 81 18.99 -3.61 6.68
C TYR A 81 19.49 -2.20 7.01
N HIS A 82 18.68 -1.17 6.75
CA HIS A 82 19.07 0.21 7.03
C HIS A 82 19.26 0.46 8.55
N MET A 83 18.41 -0.12 9.39
CA MET A 83 18.53 0.00 10.83
C MET A 83 19.80 -0.68 11.39
N MET A 84 20.16 -1.85 10.86
CA MET A 84 21.42 -2.52 11.22
C MET A 84 22.62 -1.73 10.73
N TYR A 85 22.58 -1.21 9.50
CA TYR A 85 23.67 -0.39 8.95
C TYR A 85 23.91 0.88 9.76
N GLN A 86 22.85 1.56 10.19
CA GLN A 86 22.96 2.73 11.08
C GLN A 86 23.60 2.41 12.42
N ALA A 87 23.47 1.19 12.90
CA ALA A 87 24.11 0.69 14.11
C ALA A 87 25.53 0.13 13.87
N GLY A 88 26.13 0.36 12.69
CA GLY A 88 27.48 -0.10 12.35
C GLY A 88 27.57 -1.51 11.77
N GLY A 89 26.45 -2.18 11.51
CA GLY A 89 26.40 -3.50 10.88
C GLY A 89 26.81 -3.44 9.40
N ARG A 90 27.34 -4.55 8.88
CA ARG A 90 27.71 -4.70 7.47
C ARG A 90 26.64 -5.49 6.71
N TYR A 91 26.60 -5.34 5.39
CA TYR A 91 25.66 -6.08 4.53
C TYR A 91 25.71 -7.60 4.74
N LYS A 92 26.91 -8.16 4.85
CA LYS A 92 27.09 -9.59 5.08
C LYS A 92 26.51 -10.10 6.40
N ASP A 93 26.40 -9.22 7.40
CA ASP A 93 25.86 -9.56 8.72
C ASP A 93 24.31 -9.48 8.69
N SER A 94 23.73 -8.59 7.87
CA SER A 94 22.30 -8.39 7.78
C SER A 94 21.58 -9.41 6.88
N LYS A 95 22.25 -9.92 5.83
CA LYS A 95 21.62 -10.81 4.84
C LYS A 95 21.07 -12.11 5.44
N PRO A 96 21.83 -12.88 6.25
CA PRO A 96 21.31 -14.08 6.90
C PRO A 96 20.12 -13.79 7.82
N ILE A 97 20.14 -12.66 8.50
CA ILE A 97 19.06 -12.24 9.40
C ILE A 97 17.80 -11.89 8.60
N GLN A 98 17.94 -11.20 7.47
CA GLN A 98 16.81 -10.91 6.57
C GLN A 98 16.19 -12.18 6.00
N ASP A 99 17.02 -13.16 5.63
CA ASP A 99 16.56 -14.45 5.09
C ASP A 99 15.86 -15.27 6.18
N ALA A 100 16.39 -15.31 7.40
CA ALA A 100 15.73 -15.94 8.54
C ALA A 100 14.38 -15.27 8.86
N LEU A 101 14.34 -13.93 8.91
CA LEU A 101 13.11 -13.17 9.12
C LEU A 101 12.10 -13.43 7.98
N ALA A 102 12.57 -13.52 6.74
CA ALA A 102 11.70 -13.86 5.61
C ALA A 102 11.03 -15.22 5.79
N GLY A 103 11.77 -16.23 6.29
CA GLY A 103 11.22 -17.55 6.62
C GLY A 103 10.18 -17.49 7.74
N VAL A 104 10.47 -16.75 8.81
CA VAL A 104 9.54 -16.56 9.93
C VAL A 104 8.23 -15.88 9.47
N LEU A 105 8.31 -14.92 8.57
CA LEU A 105 7.15 -14.19 8.03
C LEU A 105 6.38 -14.96 6.93
N ALA A 106 6.91 -16.10 6.44
CA ALA A 106 6.33 -16.84 5.30
C ALA A 106 5.24 -17.83 5.72
N ILE A 107 4.28 -17.40 6.55
CA ILE A 107 3.13 -18.23 6.88
C ILE A 107 2.07 -18.06 5.78
N GLU A 108 1.78 -19.15 5.07
CA GLU A 108 0.76 -19.17 4.03
C GLU A 108 -0.59 -19.58 4.60
N LEU A 109 -1.63 -18.91 4.12
CA LEU A 109 -3.01 -19.21 4.46
C LEU A 109 -3.63 -20.15 3.42
N PRO A 110 -4.55 -21.04 3.81
CA PRO A 110 -5.34 -21.81 2.86
C PRO A 110 -6.06 -20.89 1.88
N GLN A 111 -6.10 -21.31 0.62
CA GLN A 111 -6.83 -20.60 -0.45
C GLN A 111 -8.28 -21.06 -0.58
N ASP A 112 -8.64 -22.10 0.18
CA ASP A 112 -9.99 -22.65 0.21
C ASP A 112 -10.97 -21.69 0.88
N ASP A 113 -12.26 -21.93 0.64
CA ASP A 113 -13.34 -21.25 1.33
C ASP A 113 -13.17 -21.43 2.86
N PHE A 114 -13.10 -20.32 3.58
CA PHE A 114 -12.87 -20.31 5.02
C PHE A 114 -13.83 -21.24 5.81
N GLN A 115 -15.05 -21.39 5.31
CA GLN A 115 -16.05 -22.28 5.93
C GLN A 115 -15.69 -23.78 5.78
N LYS A 116 -14.84 -24.12 4.83
CA LYS A 116 -14.37 -25.50 4.60
C LYS A 116 -13.08 -25.82 5.33
N VAL A 117 -12.40 -24.81 5.85
CA VAL A 117 -11.17 -24.98 6.64
C VAL A 117 -11.54 -25.56 8.01
N SER A 118 -10.90 -26.66 8.37
CA SER A 118 -11.12 -27.32 9.65
C SER A 118 -10.61 -26.47 10.82
N GLU A 119 -11.20 -26.65 12.01
CA GLU A 119 -10.73 -25.97 13.23
C GLU A 119 -9.29 -26.40 13.58
N GLN A 120 -8.87 -27.62 13.21
CA GLN A 120 -7.49 -28.06 13.40
C GLN A 120 -6.53 -27.23 12.53
N GLU A 121 -6.83 -27.00 11.26
CA GLU A 121 -6.02 -26.17 10.39
C GLU A 121 -5.94 -24.71 10.86
N LYS A 122 -7.03 -24.17 11.38
CA LYS A 122 -7.02 -22.83 11.98
C LYS A 122 -6.10 -22.77 13.20
N SER A 123 -6.20 -23.78 14.08
CA SER A 123 -5.34 -23.90 15.26
C SER A 123 -3.86 -24.06 14.88
N ASP A 124 -3.55 -24.84 13.85
CA ASP A 124 -2.18 -25.02 13.36
C ASP A 124 -1.59 -23.70 12.81
N ILE A 125 -2.41 -22.89 12.16
CA ILE A 125 -1.98 -21.56 11.68
C ILE A 125 -1.74 -20.60 12.85
N GLU A 126 -2.61 -20.62 13.86
CA GLU A 126 -2.46 -19.82 15.07
C GLU A 126 -1.17 -20.21 15.81
N GLU A 127 -0.93 -21.50 16.02
CA GLU A 127 0.31 -22.00 16.64
C GLU A 127 1.56 -21.59 15.85
N ARG A 128 1.50 -21.64 14.51
CA ARG A 128 2.61 -21.18 13.65
C ARG A 128 2.85 -19.67 13.81
N MET A 129 1.78 -18.88 13.94
CA MET A 129 1.89 -17.45 14.20
C MET A 129 2.55 -17.17 15.55
N GLU A 130 2.13 -17.86 16.61
CA GLU A 130 2.72 -17.72 17.95
C GLU A 130 4.22 -18.10 17.96
N LYS A 131 4.58 -19.21 17.32
CA LYS A 131 5.99 -19.61 17.15
C LYS A 131 6.80 -18.55 16.40
N ALA A 132 6.21 -17.94 15.39
CA ALA A 132 6.85 -16.87 14.63
C ALA A 132 7.00 -15.61 15.48
N GLU A 133 6.01 -15.21 16.26
CA GLU A 133 6.09 -14.08 17.20
C GLU A 133 7.18 -14.31 18.26
N PHE A 134 7.30 -15.52 18.77
CA PHE A 134 8.38 -15.88 19.70
C PHE A 134 9.76 -15.84 19.03
N ALA A 135 9.88 -16.28 17.78
CA ALA A 135 11.14 -16.16 17.04
C ALA A 135 11.54 -14.70 16.81
N ILE A 136 10.57 -13.82 16.60
CA ILE A 136 10.79 -12.37 16.50
C ILE A 136 11.28 -11.80 17.82
N ASP A 137 10.74 -12.21 18.96
CA ASP A 137 11.22 -11.79 20.28
C ASP A 137 12.67 -12.21 20.52
N LYS A 138 13.04 -13.43 20.12
CA LYS A 138 14.44 -13.87 20.17
C LYS A 138 15.34 -13.03 19.27
N LEU A 139 14.87 -12.64 18.11
CA LEU A 139 15.61 -11.75 17.20
C LEU A 139 15.81 -10.37 17.82
N VAL A 140 14.80 -9.83 18.49
CA VAL A 140 14.91 -8.57 19.23
C VAL A 140 15.97 -8.69 20.33
N GLY A 141 15.94 -9.77 21.13
CA GLY A 141 16.95 -10.03 22.17
C GLY A 141 18.37 -10.19 21.60
N TYR A 142 18.51 -10.80 20.43
CA TYR A 142 19.80 -10.88 19.74
C TYR A 142 20.31 -9.48 19.34
N PHE A 143 19.45 -8.62 18.81
CA PHE A 143 19.84 -7.26 18.45
C PHE A 143 20.25 -6.42 19.66
N ASP A 144 19.51 -6.55 20.76
CA ASP A 144 19.87 -5.86 22.03
C ASP A 144 21.24 -6.36 22.54
N GLY A 145 21.50 -7.67 22.51
CA GLY A 145 22.76 -8.27 22.92
C GLY A 145 23.95 -7.89 22.04
N CYS A 146 23.71 -7.64 20.75
CA CYS A 146 24.75 -7.21 19.80
C CYS A 146 24.90 -5.68 19.72
N GLY A 147 24.13 -4.90 20.47
CA GLY A 147 24.18 -3.44 20.44
C GLY A 147 23.46 -2.81 19.24
N TYR A 148 22.68 -3.57 18.45
CA TYR A 148 21.88 -3.06 17.33
C TYR A 148 20.56 -2.45 17.83
N THR A 149 20.63 -1.47 18.72
CA THR A 149 19.46 -0.89 19.41
C THR A 149 18.40 -0.31 18.48
N THR A 150 18.83 0.30 17.36
CA THR A 150 17.91 0.83 16.34
C THR A 150 17.13 -0.28 15.67
N ALA A 151 17.80 -1.39 15.33
CA ALA A 151 17.15 -2.56 14.72
C ALA A 151 16.20 -3.25 15.71
N ALA A 152 16.61 -3.42 16.97
CA ALA A 152 15.76 -3.97 18.04
C ALA A 152 14.48 -3.14 18.20
N THR A 153 14.61 -1.82 18.31
CA THR A 153 13.47 -0.89 18.45
C THR A 153 12.55 -0.95 17.22
N TYR A 154 13.11 -1.00 16.02
CA TYR A 154 12.34 -1.11 14.79
C TYR A 154 11.50 -2.40 14.73
N ILE A 155 12.13 -3.57 14.98
CA ILE A 155 11.44 -4.87 14.94
C ILE A 155 10.39 -4.96 16.06
N ARG A 156 10.70 -4.49 17.25
CA ARG A 156 9.75 -4.46 18.39
C ARG A 156 8.48 -3.68 18.03
N ARG A 157 8.61 -2.52 17.39
CA ARG A 157 7.47 -1.73 16.91
C ARG A 157 6.72 -2.40 15.75
N ALA A 158 7.46 -3.04 14.83
CA ALA A 158 6.86 -3.69 13.68
C ALA A 158 6.06 -4.96 14.06
N LYS A 159 6.47 -5.66 15.14
CA LYS A 159 5.87 -6.94 15.58
C LYS A 159 4.35 -6.89 15.66
N MET A 160 3.79 -5.84 16.22
CA MET A 160 2.33 -5.70 16.40
C MET A 160 1.53 -5.84 15.10
N GLY A 161 2.11 -5.41 13.97
CA GLY A 161 1.46 -5.48 12.66
C GLY A 161 1.98 -6.59 11.75
N MET A 162 2.92 -7.45 12.16
CA MET A 162 3.53 -8.43 11.25
C MET A 162 2.56 -9.50 10.78
N PHE A 163 1.61 -9.89 11.62
CA PHE A 163 0.67 -10.98 11.36
C PHE A 163 -0.79 -10.52 11.33
N GLY A 164 -1.05 -9.25 11.03
CA GLY A 164 -2.40 -8.73 10.91
C GLY A 164 -3.24 -9.48 9.87
N TYR A 165 -2.61 -9.94 8.77
CA TYR A 165 -3.27 -10.73 7.74
C TYR A 165 -3.76 -12.11 8.27
N ILE A 166 -3.04 -12.72 9.23
CA ILE A 166 -3.45 -13.99 9.87
C ILE A 166 -4.59 -13.72 10.84
N ARG A 167 -4.44 -12.73 11.73
CA ARG A 167 -5.49 -12.36 12.70
C ARG A 167 -6.79 -12.01 12.00
N ARG A 168 -6.70 -11.26 10.89
CA ARG A 168 -7.86 -10.95 10.06
C ARG A 168 -8.50 -12.20 9.47
N TRP A 169 -7.68 -13.13 8.93
CA TRP A 169 -8.20 -14.37 8.37
C TRP A 169 -8.85 -15.24 9.44
N LEU A 170 -8.22 -15.43 10.59
CA LEU A 170 -8.79 -16.21 11.71
C LEU A 170 -10.12 -15.65 12.20
N LYS A 171 -10.23 -14.32 12.27
CA LYS A 171 -11.42 -13.66 12.82
C LYS A 171 -12.54 -13.49 11.80
N TRP A 172 -12.22 -13.22 10.56
CA TRP A 172 -13.17 -12.77 9.54
C TRP A 172 -13.23 -13.69 8.31
N GLY A 173 -12.34 -14.65 8.18
CA GLY A 173 -12.19 -15.48 6.98
C GLY A 173 -11.66 -14.72 5.77
N LEU A 174 -11.14 -13.51 5.97
CA LEU A 174 -10.78 -12.59 4.89
C LEU A 174 -9.28 -12.64 4.60
N ILE A 175 -8.91 -13.06 3.39
CA ILE A 175 -7.51 -13.04 2.92
C ILE A 175 -7.09 -11.59 2.62
N SER A 176 -5.87 -11.26 2.95
CA SER A 176 -5.25 -9.98 2.60
C SER A 176 -3.78 -10.14 2.23
N PRO A 177 -3.25 -9.25 1.38
CA PRO A 177 -1.84 -9.33 1.00
C PRO A 177 -0.93 -8.98 2.17
N ARG A 178 0.21 -9.65 2.25
CA ARG A 178 1.29 -9.39 3.22
C ARG A 178 2.20 -8.23 2.83
N ALA A 179 2.19 -7.87 1.54
CA ALA A 179 2.96 -6.78 0.97
C ALA A 179 2.12 -6.04 -0.07
N PHE A 180 2.34 -4.74 -0.19
CA PHE A 180 1.49 -3.88 -1.00
C PHE A 180 2.23 -3.38 -2.26
N SER A 181 2.38 -4.24 -3.27
CA SER A 181 3.06 -3.91 -4.53
C SER A 181 2.35 -2.85 -5.37
N MET A 182 1.03 -2.70 -5.20
CA MET A 182 0.20 -1.79 -5.97
C MET A 182 0.42 -0.33 -5.58
N VAL A 183 0.52 -0.02 -4.27
CA VAL A 183 0.88 1.31 -3.79
C VAL A 183 2.27 1.70 -4.30
N GLU A 184 3.23 0.76 -4.26
CA GLU A 184 4.57 0.99 -4.79
C GLU A 184 4.55 1.34 -6.29
N ARG A 185 3.71 0.67 -7.07
CA ARG A 185 3.53 0.96 -8.50
C ARG A 185 3.01 2.37 -8.71
N VAL A 186 1.96 2.76 -7.99
CA VAL A 186 1.39 4.10 -8.06
C VAL A 186 2.38 5.15 -7.58
N MET A 187 3.06 4.91 -6.45
CA MET A 187 4.09 5.82 -5.93
C MET A 187 5.28 5.97 -6.87
N ARG A 188 5.63 4.93 -7.61
CA ARG A 188 6.66 5.00 -8.67
C ARG A 188 6.23 5.92 -9.80
N GLU A 189 5.00 5.81 -10.26
CA GLU A 189 4.48 6.70 -11.31
C GLU A 189 4.39 8.17 -10.85
N LEU A 190 3.93 8.40 -9.62
CA LEU A 190 3.95 9.72 -8.99
C LEU A 190 5.40 10.25 -8.89
N GLY A 191 6.33 9.41 -8.42
CA GLY A 191 7.73 9.77 -8.28
C GLY A 191 8.40 10.17 -9.59
N ARG A 192 8.11 9.46 -10.68
CA ARG A 192 8.63 9.78 -12.02
C ARG A 192 8.21 11.17 -12.50
N ARG A 193 7.02 11.62 -12.13
CA ARG A 193 6.44 12.90 -12.57
C ARG A 193 6.74 14.05 -11.61
N LEU A 194 6.88 13.76 -10.33
CA LEU A 194 7.02 14.80 -9.31
C LEU A 194 8.44 14.95 -8.76
N LYS A 195 9.23 13.84 -8.67
CA LYS A 195 10.57 13.87 -8.04
C LYS A 195 11.73 14.08 -9.02
N LYS A 196 11.56 13.71 -10.29
CA LYS A 196 12.63 13.73 -11.30
C LYS A 196 12.45 14.83 -12.35
N THR A 197 11.73 15.87 -12.02
CA THR A 197 11.56 17.03 -12.91
C THR A 197 12.60 18.09 -12.58
N ALA A 198 13.12 18.76 -13.61
CA ALA A 198 14.08 19.86 -13.46
C ALA A 198 13.47 21.09 -12.76
N TYR A 199 12.16 21.12 -12.61
CA TYR A 199 11.41 22.24 -12.01
C TYR A 199 10.74 21.81 -10.70
N GLY A 200 10.73 22.70 -9.72
CA GLY A 200 9.93 22.50 -8.51
C GLY A 200 8.43 22.61 -8.81
N TRP A 201 7.64 21.74 -8.22
CA TRP A 201 6.18 21.84 -8.26
C TRP A 201 5.67 22.69 -7.11
N SER A 202 4.74 23.61 -7.37
CA SER A 202 3.94 24.17 -6.28
C SER A 202 3.07 23.08 -5.66
N GLY A 203 2.72 23.18 -4.37
CA GLY A 203 1.86 22.19 -3.70
C GLY A 203 0.52 21.98 -4.43
N LYS A 204 -0.07 23.06 -4.97
CA LYS A 204 -1.28 22.98 -5.80
C LYS A 204 -1.04 22.24 -7.12
N GLY A 205 0.08 22.52 -7.78
CA GLY A 205 0.46 21.84 -9.02
C GLY A 205 0.72 20.35 -8.81
N ALA A 206 1.51 20.00 -7.81
CA ALA A 206 1.77 18.60 -7.43
C ALA A 206 0.48 17.84 -7.12
N THR A 207 -0.45 18.43 -6.37
CA THR A 207 -1.75 17.83 -6.06
C THR A 207 -2.58 17.58 -7.31
N LYS A 208 -2.63 18.54 -8.25
CA LYS A 208 -3.37 18.37 -9.51
C LYS A 208 -2.80 17.22 -10.35
N ILE A 209 -1.47 17.19 -10.53
CA ILE A 209 -0.81 16.13 -11.28
C ILE A 209 -1.00 14.76 -10.61
N ALA A 210 -0.87 14.69 -9.28
CA ALA A 210 -1.13 13.47 -8.54
C ALA A 210 -2.56 12.95 -8.78
N ARG A 211 -3.57 13.83 -8.71
CA ARG A 211 -4.98 13.47 -8.97
C ARG A 211 -5.19 12.93 -10.39
N ILE A 212 -4.56 13.53 -11.39
CA ILE A 212 -4.63 13.06 -12.79
C ILE A 212 -4.03 11.67 -12.91
N ILE A 213 -2.84 11.45 -12.35
CA ILE A 213 -2.16 10.15 -12.38
C ILE A 213 -3.01 9.11 -11.66
N LEU A 214 -3.54 9.43 -10.48
CA LEU A 214 -4.38 8.52 -9.70
C LEU A 214 -5.67 8.15 -10.43
N LYS A 215 -6.31 9.10 -11.11
CA LYS A 215 -7.51 8.84 -11.91
C LYS A 215 -7.28 7.77 -12.98
N ARG A 216 -6.09 7.74 -13.59
CA ARG A 216 -5.71 6.70 -14.56
C ARG A 216 -5.69 5.28 -13.96
N PHE A 217 -5.36 5.15 -12.67
CA PHE A 217 -5.31 3.86 -11.98
C PHE A 217 -6.65 3.40 -11.42
N THR A 218 -7.63 4.31 -11.31
CA THR A 218 -8.91 4.02 -10.67
C THR A 218 -9.85 3.22 -11.60
N ASN A 219 -9.83 3.53 -12.89
CA ASN A 219 -10.68 2.88 -13.89
C ASN A 219 -10.22 3.28 -15.29
N ALA A 220 -9.72 2.33 -16.08
CA ALA A 220 -9.27 2.59 -17.45
C ALA A 220 -10.40 3.15 -18.34
N LYS A 221 -11.61 2.62 -18.23
CA LYS A 221 -12.77 3.10 -18.99
C LYS A 221 -13.14 4.54 -18.62
N ALA A 222 -13.11 4.87 -17.32
CA ALA A 222 -13.37 6.24 -16.85
C ALA A 222 -12.27 7.21 -17.29
N TRP A 223 -11.02 6.74 -17.44
CA TRP A 223 -9.92 7.53 -17.98
C TRP A 223 -10.11 7.83 -19.47
N GLU A 224 -10.46 6.82 -20.25
CA GLU A 224 -10.75 6.98 -21.67
C GLU A 224 -11.96 7.88 -21.90
N GLY A 225 -13.06 7.64 -21.18
CA GLY A 225 -14.27 8.49 -21.23
C GLY A 225 -13.98 9.95 -20.86
N TYR A 226 -13.15 10.20 -19.84
CA TYR A 226 -12.73 11.55 -19.48
C TYR A 226 -12.02 12.28 -20.63
N TRP A 227 -11.11 11.59 -21.32
CA TRP A 227 -10.41 12.20 -22.45
C TRP A 227 -11.29 12.36 -23.67
N GLN A 228 -12.15 11.38 -23.96
CA GLN A 228 -13.14 11.50 -25.05
C GLN A 228 -14.06 12.70 -24.84
N GLU A 229 -14.59 12.89 -23.62
CA GLU A 229 -15.39 14.05 -23.27
C GLU A 229 -14.62 15.37 -23.49
N LYS A 230 -13.38 15.43 -23.00
CA LYS A 230 -12.53 16.62 -23.18
C LYS A 230 -12.17 16.88 -24.62
N MET A 231 -11.87 15.84 -25.39
CA MET A 231 -11.56 15.97 -26.82
C MET A 231 -12.80 16.42 -27.61
N ASN A 232 -13.99 15.91 -27.28
CA ASN A 232 -15.25 16.34 -27.90
C ASN A 232 -15.58 17.82 -27.60
N CYS A 233 -15.15 18.34 -26.46
CA CYS A 233 -15.34 19.75 -26.11
C CYS A 233 -14.41 20.72 -26.85
N VAL A 234 -13.35 20.20 -27.53
CA VAL A 234 -12.35 21.07 -28.20
C VAL A 234 -12.75 21.45 -29.62
N GLY A 235 -13.90 21.07 -30.10
CA GLY A 235 -14.37 21.45 -31.45
C GLY A 235 -13.31 21.26 -32.56
N ASN A 236 -13.62 21.66 -33.75
CA ASN A 236 -12.66 21.62 -34.86
C ASN A 236 -11.53 22.66 -34.66
N VAL A 237 -10.35 22.18 -34.32
CA VAL A 237 -9.15 23.02 -34.25
C VAL A 237 -8.64 23.29 -35.65
N VAL A 238 -8.79 24.52 -36.11
CA VAL A 238 -8.17 24.95 -37.37
C VAL A 238 -6.79 25.49 -37.04
N VAL A 239 -5.74 24.75 -37.44
CA VAL A 239 -4.36 25.18 -37.32
C VAL A 239 -3.96 25.87 -38.62
N ASN A 240 -3.73 27.19 -38.59
CA ASN A 240 -3.15 27.92 -39.69
C ASN A 240 -1.64 27.90 -39.60
N ILE A 241 -0.98 27.18 -40.48
CA ILE A 241 0.47 27.16 -40.58
C ILE A 241 0.86 27.94 -41.87
N GLY A 242 1.18 29.21 -41.71
CA GLY A 242 1.45 30.08 -42.85
C GLY A 242 0.23 30.21 -43.75
N ASN A 243 0.43 30.01 -45.05
CA ASN A 243 -0.65 30.10 -46.06
C ASN A 243 -1.41 28.77 -46.28
N TYR A 244 -1.13 27.72 -45.48
CA TYR A 244 -1.77 26.42 -45.61
C TYR A 244 -2.82 26.19 -44.49
N LYS A 245 -4.06 25.85 -44.88
CA LYS A 245 -5.09 25.40 -43.97
C LYS A 245 -5.08 23.87 -43.93
N CYS A 246 -4.69 23.30 -42.79
CA CYS A 246 -4.89 21.87 -42.53
C CYS A 246 -6.22 21.67 -41.78
N PHE A 247 -7.14 20.90 -42.35
CA PHE A 247 -8.33 20.44 -41.68
C PHE A 247 -8.02 19.06 -41.07
N SER A 248 -8.09 18.92 -39.76
CA SER A 248 -8.18 17.59 -39.15
C SER A 248 -9.56 17.05 -39.39
N GLN A 249 -9.72 16.04 -40.24
CA GLN A 249 -10.95 15.26 -40.29
C GLN A 249 -11.11 14.49 -38.99
N ASN A 250 -12.32 14.55 -38.41
CA ASN A 250 -12.71 13.68 -37.31
C ASN A 250 -12.44 12.21 -37.69
N LEU A 251 -11.47 11.57 -37.03
CA LEU A 251 -11.36 10.11 -36.99
C LEU A 251 -12.40 9.61 -35.98
N GLY A 252 -13.65 9.69 -36.40
CA GLY A 252 -14.76 9.08 -35.71
C GLY A 252 -15.32 7.99 -36.62
N GLN A 253 -14.89 6.77 -36.38
CA GLN A 253 -15.66 5.53 -36.56
C GLN A 253 -15.11 4.49 -35.58
#